data_5a186656e5333867b0a093ae6511b751
#
_entry.id   5a186656e5333867b0a093ae6511b751
#
_cell.length_a   1.000
_cell.length_b   1.000
_cell.length_c   1.000
_cell.angle_alpha   90.00
_cell.angle_beta   90.00
_cell.angle_gamma   90.00
#
_symmetry.space_group_name_H-M   'P 1'
#
loop_
_entity.id
_entity.type
_entity.pdbx_description
1 polymer ?
#
loop_
_entity_poly.entity_id
_entity_poly.type
_entity_poly.pdbx_seq_one_letter_code
_entity_poly.pdbx_strand_id
1 'polypeptide(L)'
;IIVIGMSLVSLKVIPEYLAGEQQQYDYEATLTVSYTPQNTLNAITVDIVIGLDAEAAPIHVDNFVKLAERGEYNNVIFHRIIDNFMIQGGDFQNQDGSGGYAAEFYGYCDGNEQQNPCNYESQYTVPDEADNGLVHDSCTISMAKTSNPNTGGSQFFLIPEDSSPDHLDGVHTVFGSITSGCNHVTSISEVTTGAQDKPVNDVTLISVDIIRTAVEDTV
;
A
#
# COMPACT_ATOMS: atom_id res chain seq x y z
N ILE A 1 2.58 -6.81 75.02
CA ILE A 1 2.05 -5.88 74.02
C ILE A 1 2.84 -6.13 72.77
N ILE A 2 2.20 -6.81 71.79
CA ILE A 2 2.79 -7.08 70.48
C ILE A 2 2.28 -5.98 69.53
N VAL A 3 3.22 -5.15 69.03
CA VAL A 3 2.89 -4.17 68.00
C VAL A 3 3.17 -4.80 66.64
N ILE A 4 2.06 -5.09 65.91
CA ILE A 4 2.12 -5.57 64.54
C ILE A 4 2.26 -4.34 63.62
N GLY A 5 3.43 -4.17 63.04
CA GLY A 5 3.68 -3.12 62.03
C GLY A 5 3.03 -3.51 60.71
N MET A 6 1.96 -2.81 60.29
CA MET A 6 1.43 -2.89 58.95
C MET A 6 2.35 -2.13 57.99
N SER A 7 3.05 -2.89 57.14
CA SER A 7 3.78 -2.34 56.02
C SER A 7 2.78 -1.94 54.89
N LEU A 8 2.61 -0.66 54.66
CA LEU A 8 1.89 -0.12 53.53
C LEU A 8 2.70 -0.36 52.26
N VAL A 9 2.32 -1.36 51.47
CA VAL A 9 2.79 -1.49 50.08
C VAL A 9 2.08 -0.43 49.24
N SER A 10 2.81 0.64 48.94
CA SER A 10 2.34 1.64 48.00
C SER A 10 2.37 1.03 46.61
N LEU A 11 1.20 0.58 46.07
CA LEU A 11 1.04 0.30 44.66
C LEU A 11 1.18 1.61 43.91
N LYS A 12 2.32 1.79 43.22
CA LYS A 12 2.42 2.79 42.17
C LYS A 12 1.52 2.36 41.01
N VAL A 13 0.35 2.93 40.93
CA VAL A 13 -0.46 2.90 39.69
C VAL A 13 0.32 3.72 38.67
N ILE A 14 1.01 3.03 37.76
CA ILE A 14 1.56 3.66 36.57
C ILE A 14 0.34 3.99 35.70
N PRO A 15 0.14 5.25 35.30
CA PRO A 15 -0.97 5.54 34.40
C PRO A 15 -0.66 4.90 33.05
N GLU A 16 -1.49 3.93 32.66
CA GLU A 16 -1.54 3.29 31.33
C GLU A 16 -1.96 4.24 30.22
N TYR A 17 -1.71 5.52 30.36
CA TYR A 17 -2.26 6.55 29.49
C TYR A 17 -1.16 7.24 28.68
N LEU A 18 -0.31 6.49 27.95
CA LEU A 18 0.61 7.03 26.93
C LEU A 18 1.15 5.96 25.96
N ALA A 19 0.48 4.83 25.77
CA ALA A 19 0.66 4.11 24.51
C ALA A 19 -0.30 4.78 23.52
N GLY A 20 0.20 5.57 22.60
CA GLY A 20 -0.59 5.97 21.45
C GLY A 20 -1.15 4.68 20.84
N GLU A 21 -2.45 4.65 20.55
CA GLU A 21 -3.05 3.53 19.87
C GLU A 21 -2.24 3.31 18.60
N GLN A 22 -1.46 2.22 18.57
CA GLN A 22 -0.82 1.79 17.33
C GLN A 22 -1.96 1.36 16.41
N GLN A 23 -2.05 1.97 15.25
CA GLN A 23 -3.03 1.59 14.24
C GLN A 23 -2.81 0.10 13.95
N GLN A 24 -3.85 -0.70 14.21
CA GLN A 24 -3.83 -2.14 13.96
C GLN A 24 -4.30 -2.36 12.52
N TYR A 25 -3.51 -3.08 11.75
CA TYR A 25 -3.83 -3.45 10.38
C TYR A 25 -4.26 -4.90 10.31
N ASP A 26 -5.19 -5.24 9.41
CA ASP A 26 -5.67 -6.61 9.22
C ASP A 26 -4.66 -7.48 8.47
N TYR A 27 -3.85 -6.86 7.61
CA TYR A 27 -2.81 -7.51 6.83
C TYR A 27 -1.54 -6.68 6.83
N GLU A 28 -0.42 -7.38 6.78
CA GLU A 28 0.89 -6.82 6.49
C GLU A 28 1.38 -7.36 5.15
N ALA A 29 1.79 -6.46 4.25
CA ALA A 29 2.38 -6.79 2.97
C ALA A 29 3.85 -6.40 2.96
N THR A 30 4.75 -7.36 2.72
CA THR A 30 6.16 -7.09 2.50
C THR A 30 6.46 -7.08 1.00
N LEU A 31 6.84 -5.92 0.47
CA LEU A 31 7.26 -5.72 -0.91
C LEU A 31 8.79 -5.82 -0.96
N THR A 32 9.32 -6.87 -1.59
CA THR A 32 10.76 -6.97 -1.85
C THR A 32 11.07 -6.29 -3.19
N VAL A 33 11.84 -5.21 -3.16
CA VAL A 33 12.11 -4.34 -4.32
C VAL A 33 13.60 -4.29 -4.63
N SER A 34 13.97 -4.45 -5.91
CA SER A 34 15.32 -4.24 -6.42
C SER A 34 15.40 -2.96 -7.24
N TYR A 35 16.37 -2.12 -6.93
CA TYR A 35 16.61 -0.87 -7.67
C TYR A 35 18.09 -0.46 -7.61
N THR A 36 18.49 0.42 -8.51
CA THR A 36 19.83 1.04 -8.51
C THR A 36 19.71 2.45 -7.94
N PRO A 37 20.20 2.71 -6.70
CA PRO A 37 20.14 4.04 -6.11
C PRO A 37 20.85 5.08 -6.97
N GLN A 38 20.39 6.32 -6.90
CA GLN A 38 21.00 7.44 -7.62
C GLN A 38 22.51 7.55 -7.31
N ASN A 39 23.31 7.87 -8.31
CA ASN A 39 24.77 7.97 -8.21
C ASN A 39 25.50 6.67 -7.85
N THR A 40 24.89 5.52 -8.00
CA THR A 40 25.52 4.20 -7.83
C THR A 40 25.46 3.40 -9.14
N LEU A 41 26.25 2.30 -9.20
CA LEU A 41 26.24 1.39 -10.35
C LEU A 41 25.66 0.00 -10.00
N ASN A 42 25.46 -0.26 -8.72
CA ASN A 42 25.02 -1.57 -8.26
C ASN A 42 23.56 -1.49 -7.77
N ALA A 43 22.76 -2.42 -8.26
CA ALA A 43 21.42 -2.62 -7.70
C ALA A 43 21.50 -3.15 -6.27
N ILE A 44 20.54 -2.75 -5.46
CA ILE A 44 20.31 -3.27 -4.10
C ILE A 44 18.89 -3.84 -4.03
N THR A 45 18.68 -4.71 -3.06
CA THR A 45 17.35 -5.24 -2.73
C THR A 45 16.97 -4.79 -1.34
N VAL A 46 15.74 -4.33 -1.19
CA VAL A 46 15.19 -3.79 0.06
C VAL A 46 13.79 -4.30 0.29
N ASP A 47 13.33 -4.27 1.53
CA ASP A 47 11.95 -4.58 1.89
C ASP A 47 11.22 -3.29 2.30
N ILE A 48 9.99 -3.15 1.81
CA ILE A 48 9.04 -2.11 2.17
C ILE A 48 7.84 -2.83 2.78
N VAL A 49 7.54 -2.52 4.04
CA VAL A 49 6.44 -3.17 4.77
C VAL A 49 5.26 -2.23 4.86
N ILE A 50 4.09 -2.71 4.50
CA ILE A 50 2.84 -1.94 4.42
C ILE A 50 1.79 -2.60 5.31
N GLY A 51 1.21 -1.85 6.22
CA GLY A 51 -0.02 -2.22 6.90
C GLY A 51 -1.23 -1.87 6.01
N LEU A 52 -2.08 -2.87 5.71
CA LEU A 52 -3.27 -2.69 4.87
C LEU A 52 -4.51 -2.54 5.77
N ASP A 53 -5.32 -1.53 5.49
CA ASP A 53 -6.48 -1.13 6.28
C ASP A 53 -7.77 -1.66 5.62
N ALA A 54 -8.17 -2.89 5.99
CA ALA A 54 -9.37 -3.53 5.45
C ALA A 54 -10.67 -2.98 6.06
N GLU A 55 -10.61 -2.21 7.16
CA GLU A 55 -11.78 -1.51 7.69
C GLU A 55 -12.10 -0.29 6.82
N ALA A 56 -11.09 0.49 6.45
CA ALA A 56 -11.26 1.70 5.65
C ALA A 56 -11.48 1.40 4.15
N ALA A 57 -10.80 0.38 3.59
CA ALA A 57 -10.86 0.06 2.15
C ALA A 57 -10.96 -1.46 1.89
N PRO A 58 -12.05 -2.11 2.30
CA PRO A 58 -12.18 -3.57 2.26
C PRO A 58 -12.01 -4.18 0.87
N ILE A 59 -12.54 -3.55 -0.18
CA ILE A 59 -12.46 -4.07 -1.54
C ILE A 59 -11.06 -3.89 -2.11
N HIS A 60 -10.41 -2.75 -1.88
CA HIS A 60 -9.05 -2.51 -2.35
C HIS A 60 -8.04 -3.42 -1.67
N VAL A 61 -8.17 -3.65 -0.36
CA VAL A 61 -7.31 -4.58 0.39
C VAL A 61 -7.53 -6.01 -0.09
N ASP A 62 -8.78 -6.48 -0.22
CA ASP A 62 -9.10 -7.82 -0.73
C ASP A 62 -8.52 -8.05 -2.14
N ASN A 63 -8.68 -7.06 -3.03
CA ASN A 63 -8.13 -7.08 -4.37
C ASN A 63 -6.60 -7.17 -4.38
N PHE A 64 -5.92 -6.31 -3.61
CA PHE A 64 -4.46 -6.29 -3.53
C PHE A 64 -3.92 -7.61 -2.96
N VAL A 65 -4.50 -8.11 -1.88
CA VAL A 65 -4.11 -9.38 -1.23
C VAL A 65 -4.26 -10.55 -2.20
N LYS A 66 -5.40 -10.66 -2.90
CA LYS A 66 -5.63 -11.74 -3.88
C LYS A 66 -4.66 -11.71 -5.05
N LEU A 67 -4.33 -10.53 -5.57
CA LEU A 67 -3.34 -10.38 -6.64
C LEU A 67 -1.94 -10.77 -6.15
N ALA A 68 -1.56 -10.35 -4.94
CA ALA A 68 -0.29 -10.72 -4.32
C ALA A 68 -0.18 -12.24 -4.07
N GLU A 69 -1.21 -12.87 -3.49
CA GLU A 69 -1.25 -14.31 -3.23
C GLU A 69 -1.23 -15.15 -4.52
N ARG A 70 -1.72 -14.62 -5.64
CA ARG A 70 -1.61 -15.25 -6.97
C ARG A 70 -0.23 -15.05 -7.60
N GLY A 71 0.63 -14.22 -7.01
CA GLY A 71 1.95 -13.89 -7.54
C GLY A 71 1.91 -12.93 -8.75
N GLU A 72 0.78 -12.25 -9.00
CA GLU A 72 0.65 -11.33 -10.13
C GLU A 72 1.60 -10.14 -10.03
N TYR A 73 2.00 -9.75 -8.82
CA TYR A 73 2.98 -8.68 -8.61
C TYR A 73 4.45 -9.13 -8.71
N ASN A 74 4.72 -10.43 -8.89
CA ASN A 74 6.09 -10.93 -8.94
C ASN A 74 6.81 -10.52 -10.23
N ASN A 75 7.98 -9.88 -10.07
CA ASN A 75 8.81 -9.36 -11.16
C ASN A 75 8.12 -8.28 -12.02
N VAL A 76 7.23 -7.50 -11.42
CA VAL A 76 6.60 -6.34 -12.05
C VAL A 76 7.42 -5.09 -11.77
N ILE A 77 7.55 -4.18 -12.75
CA ILE A 77 8.30 -2.94 -12.55
C ILE A 77 7.44 -1.80 -12.01
N PHE A 78 8.08 -0.86 -11.31
CA PHE A 78 7.55 0.48 -11.13
C PHE A 78 7.80 1.27 -12.42
N HIS A 79 6.79 1.33 -13.26
CA HIS A 79 6.90 1.86 -14.63
C HIS A 79 6.86 3.38 -14.71
N ARG A 80 6.44 4.07 -13.64
CA ARG A 80 6.39 5.54 -13.55
C ARG A 80 6.82 6.00 -12.17
N ILE A 81 7.84 6.87 -12.13
CA ILE A 81 8.43 7.39 -10.90
C ILE A 81 8.61 8.90 -11.04
N ILE A 82 8.06 9.65 -10.07
CA ILE A 82 8.21 11.11 -10.01
C ILE A 82 8.70 11.48 -8.63
N ASP A 83 9.87 12.11 -8.59
CA ASP A 83 10.48 12.64 -7.39
C ASP A 83 9.55 13.64 -6.67
N ASN A 84 9.54 13.61 -5.33
CA ASN A 84 8.64 14.41 -4.48
C ASN A 84 7.14 14.22 -4.80
N PHE A 85 6.76 13.08 -5.39
CA PHE A 85 5.36 12.77 -5.67
C PHE A 85 5.01 11.32 -5.36
N MET A 86 5.39 10.35 -6.24
CA MET A 86 5.01 8.95 -6.05
C MET A 86 5.86 7.99 -6.90
N ILE A 87 5.82 6.71 -6.54
CA ILE A 87 6.30 5.61 -7.36
C ILE A 87 5.12 4.69 -7.71
N GLN A 88 4.84 4.51 -9.00
CA GLN A 88 3.68 3.74 -9.50
C GLN A 88 4.12 2.44 -10.17
N GLY A 89 3.46 1.33 -9.76
CA GLY A 89 3.68 -0.01 -10.29
C GLY A 89 2.40 -0.83 -10.33
N GLY A 90 2.54 -2.15 -10.36
CA GLY A 90 1.41 -3.08 -10.29
C GLY A 90 0.74 -3.39 -11.63
N ASP A 91 1.27 -2.92 -12.76
CA ASP A 91 0.82 -3.36 -14.09
C ASP A 91 1.48 -4.71 -14.44
N PHE A 92 0.86 -5.80 -14.02
CA PHE A 92 1.39 -7.14 -14.24
C PHE A 92 1.23 -7.65 -15.69
N GLN A 93 0.38 -7.01 -16.50
CA GLN A 93 0.15 -7.40 -17.90
C GLN A 93 1.18 -6.80 -18.86
N ASN A 94 1.33 -5.49 -18.85
CA ASN A 94 2.06 -4.75 -19.88
C ASN A 94 3.33 -4.06 -19.33
N GLN A 95 3.38 -3.80 -18.02
CA GLN A 95 4.49 -3.14 -17.33
C GLN A 95 4.83 -1.72 -17.87
N ASP A 96 3.84 -1.05 -18.44
CA ASP A 96 3.95 0.30 -18.99
C ASP A 96 2.85 1.25 -18.53
N GLY A 97 1.98 0.78 -17.64
CA GLY A 97 0.85 1.52 -17.09
C GLY A 97 -0.45 1.40 -17.89
N SER A 98 -0.45 0.64 -18.99
CA SER A 98 -1.65 0.47 -19.84
C SER A 98 -2.48 -0.76 -19.50
N GLY A 99 -1.98 -1.65 -18.64
CA GLY A 99 -2.61 -2.91 -18.27
C GLY A 99 -2.95 -3.02 -16.79
N GLY A 100 -3.21 -4.26 -16.35
CA GLY A 100 -3.58 -4.58 -14.99
C GLY A 100 -5.09 -4.46 -14.72
N TYR A 101 -5.66 -5.48 -14.10
CA TYR A 101 -7.09 -5.57 -13.80
C TYR A 101 -7.30 -6.12 -12.38
N ALA A 102 -8.52 -6.01 -11.85
CA ALA A 102 -8.83 -6.47 -10.51
C ALA A 102 -8.81 -8.00 -10.42
N ALA A 103 -8.50 -8.52 -9.24
CA ALA A 103 -8.36 -9.94 -8.97
C ALA A 103 -9.61 -10.75 -9.35
N GLU A 104 -10.78 -10.16 -9.17
CA GLU A 104 -12.06 -10.78 -9.48
C GLU A 104 -13.12 -9.72 -9.83
N PHE A 105 -14.33 -10.16 -10.12
CA PHE A 105 -15.45 -9.28 -10.39
C PHE A 105 -16.01 -8.67 -9.10
N TYR A 106 -15.74 -7.38 -8.88
CA TYR A 106 -16.26 -6.58 -7.76
C TYR A 106 -17.48 -5.74 -8.14
N GLY A 107 -18.24 -6.16 -9.15
CA GLY A 107 -19.43 -5.45 -9.62
C GLY A 107 -19.15 -4.42 -10.72
N TYR A 108 -17.92 -4.28 -11.21
CA TYR A 108 -17.54 -3.27 -12.20
C TYR A 108 -16.76 -3.86 -13.37
N CYS A 109 -17.06 -3.34 -14.57
CA CYS A 109 -16.34 -3.63 -15.82
C CYS A 109 -15.95 -2.32 -16.50
N ASP A 110 -14.65 -2.10 -16.69
CA ASP A 110 -14.14 -0.85 -17.30
C ASP A 110 -14.73 0.41 -16.62
N GLY A 111 -14.87 0.38 -15.30
CA GLY A 111 -15.43 1.47 -14.48
C GLY A 111 -16.96 1.56 -14.47
N ASN A 112 -17.68 0.68 -15.15
CA ASN A 112 -19.14 0.68 -15.20
C ASN A 112 -19.70 -0.42 -14.30
N GLU A 113 -20.66 -0.07 -13.45
CA GLU A 113 -21.36 -1.02 -12.60
C GLU A 113 -22.12 -2.07 -13.43
N GLN A 114 -21.98 -3.35 -13.07
CA GLN A 114 -22.59 -4.48 -13.74
C GLN A 114 -23.18 -5.46 -12.72
N GLN A 115 -24.25 -6.16 -13.10
CA GLN A 115 -24.84 -7.22 -12.27
C GLN A 115 -24.20 -8.59 -12.53
N ASN A 116 -23.51 -8.76 -13.64
CA ASN A 116 -22.87 -10.00 -14.05
C ASN A 116 -21.41 -9.74 -14.41
N PRO A 117 -20.53 -10.75 -14.26
CA PRO A 117 -19.13 -10.63 -14.65
C PRO A 117 -18.94 -10.16 -16.09
N CYS A 118 -17.88 -9.45 -16.33
CA CYS A 118 -17.46 -8.97 -17.64
C CYS A 118 -17.20 -10.14 -18.60
N ASN A 119 -17.16 -9.85 -19.90
CA ASN A 119 -16.82 -10.87 -20.88
C ASN A 119 -15.39 -11.40 -20.76
N TYR A 120 -14.50 -10.56 -20.24
CA TYR A 120 -13.09 -10.87 -20.02
C TYR A 120 -12.63 -10.34 -18.65
N GLU A 121 -11.78 -11.09 -17.95
CA GLU A 121 -11.20 -10.68 -16.67
C GLU A 121 -10.40 -9.37 -16.78
N SER A 122 -9.76 -9.12 -17.93
CA SER A 122 -9.05 -7.88 -18.21
C SER A 122 -9.91 -6.60 -18.14
N GLN A 123 -11.22 -6.74 -18.01
CA GLN A 123 -12.17 -5.64 -17.82
C GLN A 123 -12.58 -5.45 -16.35
N TYR A 124 -12.12 -6.32 -15.43
CA TYR A 124 -12.47 -6.21 -14.02
C TYR A 124 -11.83 -4.98 -13.40
N THR A 125 -12.64 -4.17 -12.75
CA THR A 125 -12.20 -3.00 -11.98
C THR A 125 -12.85 -3.00 -10.60
N VAL A 126 -12.28 -2.23 -9.67
CA VAL A 126 -12.82 -2.04 -8.32
C VAL A 126 -13.59 -0.73 -8.22
N PRO A 127 -14.69 -0.69 -7.43
CA PRO A 127 -15.34 0.58 -7.07
C PRO A 127 -14.39 1.45 -6.26
N ASP A 128 -14.49 2.77 -6.40
CA ASP A 128 -13.72 3.70 -5.56
C ASP A 128 -14.19 3.62 -4.10
N GLU A 129 -13.25 3.57 -3.16
CA GLU A 129 -13.46 3.68 -1.71
C GLU A 129 -12.73 4.92 -1.17
N ALA A 130 -12.67 6.00 -1.97
CA ALA A 130 -11.85 7.18 -1.69
C ALA A 130 -12.40 8.10 -0.58
N ASP A 131 -13.68 7.96 -0.21
CA ASP A 131 -14.31 8.71 0.90
C ASP A 131 -14.27 7.88 2.20
N ASN A 132 -13.10 7.35 2.54
CA ASN A 132 -12.90 6.43 3.65
C ASN A 132 -12.21 7.06 4.88
N GLY A 133 -11.94 8.37 4.82
CA GLY A 133 -11.28 9.12 5.89
C GLY A 133 -9.76 9.06 5.86
N LEU A 134 -9.15 8.23 5.00
CA LEU A 134 -7.70 8.23 4.79
C LEU A 134 -7.31 9.29 3.76
N VAL A 135 -6.11 9.85 3.92
CA VAL A 135 -5.56 10.92 3.08
C VAL A 135 -4.21 10.51 2.51
N HIS A 136 -3.79 11.20 1.44
CA HIS A 136 -2.51 10.96 0.78
C HIS A 136 -1.35 11.63 1.52
N ASP A 137 -1.15 11.24 2.78
CA ASP A 137 0.03 11.63 3.54
C ASP A 137 1.28 10.88 3.06
N SER A 138 2.45 11.33 3.52
CA SER A 138 3.69 10.61 3.31
C SER A 138 3.58 9.16 3.79
N CYS A 139 4.29 8.25 3.11
CA CYS A 139 4.33 6.84 3.45
C CYS A 139 2.97 6.12 3.37
N THR A 140 2.13 6.45 2.40
CA THR A 140 0.88 5.73 2.14
C THR A 140 0.91 4.95 0.84
N ILE A 141 0.01 3.96 0.72
CA ILE A 141 -0.27 3.23 -0.53
C ILE A 141 -1.67 3.62 -1.01
N SER A 142 -1.79 3.90 -2.30
CA SER A 142 -3.06 4.28 -2.92
C SER A 142 -3.26 3.61 -4.27
N MET A 143 -4.53 3.41 -4.65
CA MET A 143 -4.92 2.79 -5.91
C MET A 143 -4.76 3.76 -7.09
N ALA A 144 -4.01 3.34 -8.09
CA ALA A 144 -3.95 4.05 -9.36
C ALA A 144 -5.19 3.74 -10.23
N LYS A 145 -5.70 4.76 -10.88
CA LYS A 145 -6.84 4.65 -11.80
C LYS A 145 -6.80 5.73 -12.87
N THR A 146 -7.64 5.61 -13.87
CA THR A 146 -7.84 6.67 -14.87
C THR A 146 -8.59 7.87 -14.27
N SER A 147 -8.83 8.92 -15.05
CA SER A 147 -9.66 10.06 -14.61
C SER A 147 -11.13 9.69 -14.37
N ASN A 148 -11.58 8.54 -14.85
CA ASN A 148 -12.94 8.06 -14.60
C ASN A 148 -13.03 7.37 -13.25
N PRO A 149 -14.18 7.43 -12.56
CA PRO A 149 -14.40 6.70 -11.32
C PRO A 149 -14.43 5.19 -11.54
N ASN A 150 -14.15 4.42 -10.50
CA ASN A 150 -14.26 2.96 -10.46
C ASN A 150 -13.42 2.22 -11.51
N THR A 151 -12.30 2.81 -11.95
CA THR A 151 -11.39 2.22 -12.94
C THR A 151 -10.10 1.68 -12.35
N GLY A 152 -10.00 1.58 -11.03
CA GLY A 152 -8.89 0.91 -10.35
C GLY A 152 -8.83 -0.58 -10.74
N GLY A 153 -7.64 -1.11 -10.94
CA GLY A 153 -7.40 -2.52 -11.27
C GLY A 153 -6.35 -3.11 -10.32
N SER A 154 -5.16 -3.39 -10.86
CA SER A 154 -4.04 -3.88 -10.07
C SER A 154 -3.00 -2.82 -9.75
N GLN A 155 -2.97 -1.69 -10.47
CA GLN A 155 -1.95 -0.68 -10.32
C GLN A 155 -2.10 0.12 -9.03
N PHE A 156 -1.00 0.36 -8.35
CA PHE A 156 -0.93 1.15 -7.13
C PHE A 156 0.26 2.11 -7.17
N PHE A 157 0.27 3.07 -6.26
CA PHE A 157 1.42 3.93 -6.05
C PHE A 157 1.74 4.08 -4.56
N LEU A 158 3.03 4.27 -4.28
CA LEU A 158 3.55 4.55 -2.95
C LEU A 158 4.00 6.00 -2.88
N ILE A 159 3.69 6.66 -1.77
CA ILE A 159 4.05 8.06 -1.52
C ILE A 159 5.33 8.10 -0.67
N PRO A 160 6.39 8.81 -1.11
CA PRO A 160 7.62 8.95 -0.36
C PRO A 160 7.46 9.83 0.89
N GLU A 161 8.47 9.84 1.78
CA GLU A 161 8.46 10.59 3.05
C GLU A 161 8.34 12.11 2.87
N ASP A 162 8.79 12.63 1.75
CA ASP A 162 8.86 14.05 1.41
C ASP A 162 7.71 14.54 0.52
N SER A 163 6.64 13.75 0.39
CA SER A 163 5.46 14.06 -0.41
C SER A 163 4.16 13.93 0.39
N SER A 164 3.19 14.79 0.09
CA SER A 164 1.83 14.73 0.60
C SER A 164 0.88 15.34 -0.46
N PRO A 165 0.49 14.57 -1.49
CA PRO A 165 -0.30 15.06 -2.61
C PRO A 165 -1.79 15.14 -2.28
N ASP A 166 -2.19 16.08 -1.43
CA ASP A 166 -3.55 16.30 -0.92
C ASP A 166 -4.61 16.51 -2.02
N HIS A 167 -4.18 16.89 -3.23
CA HIS A 167 -5.09 17.03 -4.38
C HIS A 167 -5.66 15.69 -4.89
N LEU A 168 -5.16 14.54 -4.38
CA LEU A 168 -5.66 13.21 -4.68
C LEU A 168 -6.71 12.72 -3.68
N ASP A 169 -6.89 13.43 -2.55
CA ASP A 169 -7.84 13.06 -1.50
C ASP A 169 -9.28 13.06 -2.01
N GLY A 170 -10.02 12.02 -1.64
CA GLY A 170 -11.38 11.82 -2.13
C GLY A 170 -11.48 11.45 -3.62
N VAL A 171 -10.35 11.29 -4.33
CA VAL A 171 -10.31 10.92 -5.76
C VAL A 171 -9.71 9.53 -5.95
N HIS A 172 -8.56 9.28 -5.32
CA HIS A 172 -7.91 7.98 -5.28
C HIS A 172 -8.10 7.32 -3.92
N THR A 173 -8.18 6.00 -3.88
CA THR A 173 -8.38 5.27 -2.62
C THR A 173 -7.05 4.97 -1.96
N VAL A 174 -6.79 5.60 -0.82
CA VAL A 174 -5.74 5.17 0.11
C VAL A 174 -6.24 3.93 0.84
N PHE A 175 -5.43 2.87 0.92
CA PHE A 175 -5.83 1.60 1.53
C PHE A 175 -4.79 0.99 2.48
N GLY A 176 -3.80 1.79 2.88
CA GLY A 176 -2.79 1.39 3.85
C GLY A 176 -1.68 2.41 4.04
N SER A 177 -0.75 2.07 4.95
CA SER A 177 0.41 2.91 5.28
C SER A 177 1.68 2.08 5.35
N ILE A 178 2.81 2.65 4.95
CA ILE A 178 4.12 2.02 5.01
C ILE A 178 4.60 2.08 6.45
N THR A 179 4.71 0.93 7.10
CA THR A 179 5.12 0.78 8.49
C THR A 179 6.63 0.65 8.65
N SER A 180 7.32 0.24 7.57
CA SER A 180 8.79 0.15 7.53
C SER A 180 9.31 0.31 6.10
N GLY A 181 10.49 0.92 5.95
CA GLY A 181 11.15 1.05 4.64
C GLY A 181 10.68 2.22 3.78
N CYS A 182 9.93 3.20 4.32
CA CYS A 182 9.49 4.37 3.57
C CYS A 182 10.67 5.21 3.04
N ASN A 183 11.79 5.27 3.74
CA ASN A 183 13.03 5.87 3.27
C ASN A 183 13.55 5.24 1.96
N HIS A 184 13.22 3.95 1.71
CA HIS A 184 13.53 3.30 0.44
C HIS A 184 12.60 3.79 -0.67
N VAL A 185 11.32 4.08 -0.37
CA VAL A 185 10.40 4.70 -1.33
C VAL A 185 10.91 6.07 -1.76
N THR A 186 11.40 6.88 -0.82
CA THR A 186 12.05 8.17 -1.10
C THR A 186 13.29 7.98 -1.98
N SER A 187 14.19 7.06 -1.61
CA SER A 187 15.38 6.79 -2.43
C SER A 187 15.06 6.25 -3.83
N ILE A 188 13.96 5.51 -3.98
CA ILE A 188 13.46 5.05 -5.28
C ILE A 188 12.88 6.21 -6.06
N SER A 189 12.15 7.14 -5.43
CA SER A 189 11.58 8.30 -6.14
C SER A 189 12.63 9.20 -6.77
N GLU A 190 13.85 9.22 -6.22
CA GLU A 190 14.99 10.00 -6.70
C GLU A 190 15.78 9.35 -7.86
N VAL A 191 15.44 8.11 -8.30
CA VAL A 191 16.19 7.47 -9.39
C VAL A 191 16.08 8.26 -10.69
N THR A 192 17.08 8.16 -11.54
CA THR A 192 17.06 8.84 -12.85
C THR A 192 15.93 8.27 -13.72
N THR A 193 15.05 9.14 -14.19
CA THR A 193 13.96 8.83 -15.10
C THR A 193 14.17 9.40 -16.49
N GLY A 194 13.53 8.78 -17.47
CA GLY A 194 13.53 9.19 -18.89
C GLY A 194 12.18 9.72 -19.34
N ALA A 195 11.82 9.44 -20.57
CA ALA A 195 10.52 9.82 -21.12
C ALA A 195 9.37 9.15 -20.37
N GLN A 196 8.27 9.88 -20.14
CA GLN A 196 7.07 9.42 -19.42
C GLN A 196 7.36 9.02 -17.96
N ASP A 197 8.36 9.63 -17.34
CA ASP A 197 8.77 9.39 -15.96
C ASP A 197 9.19 7.92 -15.71
N LYS A 198 9.58 7.18 -16.76
CA LYS A 198 10.02 5.79 -16.65
C LYS A 198 11.47 5.76 -16.13
N PRO A 199 11.78 4.91 -15.12
CA PRO A 199 13.15 4.72 -14.65
C PRO A 199 14.09 4.30 -15.78
N VAL A 200 15.32 4.87 -15.81
CA VAL A 200 16.36 4.48 -16.78
C VAL A 200 16.86 3.07 -16.51
N ASN A 201 17.00 2.71 -15.24
CA ASN A 201 17.26 1.35 -14.79
C ASN A 201 15.96 0.84 -14.14
N ASP A 202 15.52 -0.34 -14.50
CA ASP A 202 14.27 -0.88 -13.96
C ASP A 202 14.31 -0.95 -12.44
N VAL A 203 13.21 -0.51 -11.83
CA VAL A 203 12.91 -0.71 -10.42
C VAL A 203 11.91 -1.85 -10.36
N THR A 204 12.34 -3.01 -9.83
CA THR A 204 11.58 -4.26 -9.92
C THR A 204 11.00 -4.64 -8.58
N LEU A 205 9.69 -4.80 -8.50
CA LEU A 205 8.99 -5.48 -7.42
C LEU A 205 9.20 -6.98 -7.62
N ILE A 206 10.09 -7.58 -6.82
CA ILE A 206 10.48 -8.99 -6.95
C ILE A 206 9.34 -9.89 -6.46
N SER A 207 8.77 -9.57 -5.30
CA SER A 207 7.65 -10.31 -4.69
C SER A 207 6.84 -9.42 -3.76
N VAL A 208 5.62 -9.85 -3.47
CA VAL A 208 4.78 -9.34 -2.39
C VAL A 208 4.36 -10.52 -1.52
N ASP A 209 4.79 -10.51 -0.27
CA ASP A 209 4.44 -11.51 0.72
C ASP A 209 3.38 -10.95 1.68
N ILE A 210 2.27 -11.67 1.86
CA ILE A 210 1.14 -11.26 2.69
C ILE A 210 1.13 -12.06 3.99
N ILE A 211 1.02 -11.36 5.13
CA ILE A 211 0.75 -11.93 6.43
C ILE A 211 -0.58 -11.37 6.93
N ARG A 212 -1.50 -12.26 7.34
CA ARG A 212 -2.68 -11.84 8.07
C ARG A 212 -2.28 -11.61 9.53
N THR A 213 -2.44 -10.40 10.02
CA THR A 213 -2.20 -10.08 11.42
C THR A 213 -3.37 -10.64 12.25
N ALA A 214 -3.06 -11.42 13.27
CA ALA A 214 -4.10 -11.94 14.16
C ALA A 214 -4.73 -10.78 14.93
N VAL A 215 -6.03 -10.59 14.80
CA VAL A 215 -6.78 -9.74 15.73
C VAL A 215 -6.70 -10.44 17.09
N GLU A 216 -6.02 -9.86 18.08
CA GLU A 216 -6.13 -10.32 19.45
C GLU A 216 -7.57 -10.02 19.87
N ASP A 217 -8.42 -11.07 19.90
CA ASP A 217 -9.72 -10.99 20.54
C ASP A 217 -9.49 -10.65 22.01
N THR A 218 -9.53 -9.36 22.35
CA THR A 218 -9.60 -8.91 23.74
C THR A 218 -10.97 -9.30 24.30
N VAL A 219 -11.02 -10.47 24.96
CA VAL A 219 -12.15 -10.96 25.74
C VAL A 219 -12.30 -10.17 27.04
#